data_35dec77faa2f17f827124ff2fbba70b6
#
_entry.id   35dec77faa2f17f827124ff2fbba70b6
#
_cell.length_a   1.000
_cell.length_b   1.000
_cell.length_c   1.000
_cell.angle_alpha   90.00
_cell.angle_beta   90.00
_cell.angle_gamma   90.00
#
_symmetry.space_group_name_H-M   'P 1'
#
loop_
_entity.id
_entity.type
_entity.pdbx_description
1 polymer ?
#
loop_
_entity_poly.entity_id
_entity_poly.type
_entity_poly.pdbx_seq_one_letter_code
_entity_poly.pdbx_strand_id
1 'polypeptide(L)'
;MTRVLTALVLAAGLAIPTAAAAQPSLKNPASLTEKAPATYKVRLDTSSGPVVIQVTRDWAPLGADRFYNLVKHGFYDGVRFFRVIPGFMAQGGMNGDPAIQKIWGRNNINDDPVKQSNKRGFVTFAKTGAPNSRSTQIFINYANNANLDAQGFAPFGEVISGMEVVDKFEAYKNVPDQGLITAEGNAYLQRDYPKLTFIKKATIEK
;
A
#
# COMPACT_ATOMS: atom_id res chain seq x y z
N MET A 1 -65.95 27.70 32.23
CA MET A 1 -65.41 26.89 31.11
C MET A 1 -64.22 27.61 30.52
N THR A 2 -63.03 27.32 30.99
CA THR A 2 -61.79 28.02 30.60
C THR A 2 -60.98 27.09 29.68
N ARG A 3 -60.81 27.43 28.40
CA ARG A 3 -60.02 26.66 27.45
C ARG A 3 -58.57 27.12 27.55
N VAL A 4 -57.68 26.20 27.93
CA VAL A 4 -56.21 26.39 27.86
C VAL A 4 -55.76 26.01 26.48
N LEU A 5 -55.19 26.96 25.73
CA LEU A 5 -54.49 26.72 24.47
C LEU A 5 -53.02 26.36 24.79
N THR A 6 -52.63 25.14 24.46
CA THR A 6 -51.25 24.70 24.54
C THR A 6 -50.56 25.03 23.20
N ALA A 7 -49.61 25.95 23.20
CA ALA A 7 -48.79 26.27 22.03
C ALA A 7 -47.65 25.25 21.91
N LEU A 8 -47.62 24.52 20.78
CA LEU A 8 -46.54 23.59 20.40
C LEU A 8 -45.42 24.37 19.68
N VAL A 9 -44.29 24.53 20.36
CA VAL A 9 -43.09 25.14 19.73
C VAL A 9 -42.34 24.06 18.98
N LEU A 10 -42.37 24.13 17.64
CA LEU A 10 -41.54 23.30 16.77
C LEU A 10 -40.12 23.92 16.69
N ALA A 11 -39.15 23.27 17.31
CA ALA A 11 -37.74 23.62 17.15
C ALA A 11 -37.21 22.99 15.86
N ALA A 12 -37.08 23.80 14.79
CA ALA A 12 -36.42 23.39 13.57
C ALA A 12 -34.91 23.37 13.80
N GLY A 13 -34.32 22.18 13.96
CA GLY A 13 -32.88 21.98 14.02
C GLY A 13 -32.27 22.22 12.65
N LEU A 14 -31.50 23.30 12.47
CA LEU A 14 -30.65 23.50 11.30
C LEU A 14 -29.52 22.48 11.32
N ALA A 15 -29.60 21.45 10.47
CA ALA A 15 -28.47 20.58 10.16
C ALA A 15 -27.46 21.38 9.33
N ILE A 16 -26.35 21.76 9.93
CA ILE A 16 -25.21 22.35 9.21
C ILE A 16 -24.55 21.22 8.42
N PRO A 17 -24.50 21.29 7.07
CA PRO A 17 -23.75 20.30 6.30
C PRO A 17 -22.28 20.44 6.64
N THR A 18 -21.69 19.44 7.31
CA THR A 18 -20.23 19.30 7.42
C THR A 18 -19.70 19.09 6.01
N ALA A 19 -19.03 20.10 5.47
CA ALA A 19 -18.28 19.98 4.21
C ALA A 19 -17.25 18.85 4.40
N ALA A 20 -17.49 17.73 3.74
CA ALA A 20 -16.50 16.66 3.66
C ALA A 20 -15.24 17.25 3.00
N ALA A 21 -14.13 17.34 3.74
CA ALA A 21 -12.87 17.79 3.19
C ALA A 21 -12.53 16.88 1.99
N ALA A 22 -12.32 17.49 0.82
CA ALA A 22 -11.95 16.75 -0.39
C ALA A 22 -10.69 15.93 -0.11
N GLN A 23 -10.77 14.62 -0.27
CA GLN A 23 -9.63 13.72 -0.08
C GLN A 23 -8.56 14.07 -1.12
N PRO A 24 -7.27 14.20 -0.71
CA PRO A 24 -6.19 14.41 -1.65
C PRO A 24 -6.22 13.35 -2.75
N SER A 25 -6.12 13.78 -3.99
CA SER A 25 -6.21 12.87 -5.15
C SER A 25 -4.88 12.16 -5.40
N LEU A 26 -4.91 10.87 -5.73
CA LEU A 26 -3.75 10.14 -6.25
C LEU A 26 -3.14 10.77 -7.53
N LYS A 27 -3.85 11.66 -8.20
CA LYS A 27 -3.34 12.41 -9.36
C LYS A 27 -2.37 13.54 -8.98
N ASN A 28 -2.28 13.88 -7.70
CA ASN A 28 -1.36 14.91 -7.19
C ASN A 28 -0.48 14.37 -6.05
N PRO A 29 0.66 13.72 -6.36
CA PRO A 29 1.57 13.20 -5.33
C PRO A 29 2.05 14.25 -4.32
N ALA A 30 2.21 15.50 -4.73
CA ALA A 30 2.67 16.59 -3.86
C ALA A 30 1.70 16.91 -2.71
N SER A 31 0.43 16.49 -2.80
CA SER A 31 -0.54 16.66 -1.72
C SER A 31 -0.50 15.53 -0.69
N LEU A 32 0.23 14.44 -0.93
CA LEU A 32 0.30 13.25 -0.09
C LEU A 32 1.61 13.23 0.71
N THR A 33 1.73 14.16 1.66
CA THR A 33 2.95 14.41 2.44
C THR A 33 2.77 14.21 3.94
N GLU A 34 1.71 13.54 4.35
CA GLU A 34 1.42 13.31 5.76
C GLU A 34 2.50 12.43 6.40
N LYS A 35 2.96 12.85 7.57
CA LYS A 35 3.89 12.08 8.39
C LYS A 35 3.14 10.95 9.08
N ALA A 36 3.60 9.72 8.91
CA ALA A 36 3.01 8.56 9.55
C ALA A 36 3.21 8.56 11.07
N PRO A 37 2.35 7.89 11.84
CA PRO A 37 2.60 7.59 13.24
C PRO A 37 3.92 6.80 13.43
N ALA A 38 4.46 6.82 14.66
CA ALA A 38 5.69 6.09 14.99
C ALA A 38 5.54 4.59 14.68
N THR A 39 4.37 4.04 14.93
CA THR A 39 3.98 2.67 14.61
C THR A 39 2.52 2.67 14.14
N TYR A 40 2.21 1.89 13.12
CA TYR A 40 0.84 1.69 12.66
C TYR A 40 0.71 0.31 11.99
N LYS A 41 -0.52 -0.17 11.89
CA LYS A 41 -0.82 -1.42 11.21
C LYS A 41 -1.56 -1.17 9.91
N VAL A 42 -1.25 -1.99 8.92
CA VAL A 42 -1.95 -2.01 7.64
C VAL A 42 -2.51 -3.40 7.40
N ARG A 43 -3.82 -3.48 7.24
CA ARG A 43 -4.49 -4.68 6.80
C ARG A 43 -4.60 -4.68 5.28
N LEU A 44 -4.11 -5.72 4.66
CA LEU A 44 -4.29 -6.04 3.25
C LEU A 44 -5.34 -7.17 3.15
N ASP A 45 -6.54 -6.86 2.71
CA ASP A 45 -7.52 -7.86 2.35
C ASP A 45 -7.20 -8.36 0.94
N THR A 46 -6.52 -9.49 0.83
CA THR A 46 -6.10 -10.03 -0.46
C THR A 46 -7.09 -11.05 -1.01
N SER A 47 -6.94 -11.42 -2.29
CA SER A 47 -7.72 -12.50 -2.91
C SER A 47 -7.39 -13.88 -2.32
N SER A 48 -6.23 -14.02 -1.65
CA SER A 48 -5.77 -15.26 -1.00
C SER A 48 -6.05 -15.31 0.50
N GLY A 49 -6.52 -14.20 1.11
CA GLY A 49 -6.78 -14.06 2.54
C GLY A 49 -6.20 -12.75 3.10
N PRO A 50 -6.46 -12.46 4.38
CA PRO A 50 -5.97 -11.25 5.03
C PRO A 50 -4.49 -11.37 5.41
N VAL A 51 -3.77 -10.25 5.31
CA VAL A 51 -2.38 -10.07 5.75
C VAL A 51 -2.30 -8.78 6.55
N VAL A 52 -1.67 -8.79 7.71
CA VAL A 52 -1.47 -7.60 8.54
C VAL A 52 0.00 -7.28 8.64
N ILE A 53 0.36 -6.05 8.26
CA ILE A 53 1.72 -5.52 8.31
C ILE A 53 1.78 -4.50 9.44
N GLN A 54 2.70 -4.67 10.38
CA GLN A 54 3.08 -3.63 11.33
C GLN A 54 4.22 -2.81 10.73
N VAL A 55 4.03 -1.50 10.64
CA VAL A 55 5.05 -0.57 10.19
C VAL A 55 5.68 0.13 11.39
N THR A 56 7.00 0.19 11.41
CA THR A 56 7.79 0.92 12.42
C THR A 56 8.52 2.05 11.69
N ARG A 57 8.02 3.27 11.83
CA ARG A 57 8.51 4.43 11.07
C ARG A 57 10.00 4.67 11.23
N ASP A 58 10.55 4.46 12.43
CA ASP A 58 11.99 4.69 12.69
C ASP A 58 12.90 3.76 11.86
N TRP A 59 12.43 2.61 11.41
CA TRP A 59 13.24 1.70 10.58
C TRP A 59 13.62 2.30 9.24
N ALA A 60 12.64 2.93 8.56
CA ALA A 60 12.81 3.60 7.28
C ALA A 60 11.75 4.72 7.13
N PRO A 61 12.01 5.92 7.70
CA PRO A 61 11.00 6.98 7.81
C PRO A 61 10.35 7.42 6.51
N LEU A 62 11.14 7.59 5.45
CA LEU A 62 10.63 8.03 4.15
C LEU A 62 9.77 6.95 3.49
N GLY A 63 10.18 5.69 3.60
CA GLY A 63 9.40 4.55 3.14
C GLY A 63 8.10 4.39 3.92
N ALA A 64 8.15 4.48 5.25
CA ALA A 64 6.98 4.39 6.11
C ALA A 64 5.96 5.50 5.82
N ASP A 65 6.39 6.75 5.67
CA ASP A 65 5.53 7.89 5.32
C ASP A 65 4.91 7.72 3.93
N ARG A 66 5.71 7.25 2.94
CA ARG A 66 5.21 6.94 1.59
C ARG A 66 4.13 5.86 1.63
N PHE A 67 4.38 4.75 2.31
CA PHE A 67 3.43 3.64 2.41
C PHE A 67 2.13 4.06 3.10
N TYR A 68 2.24 4.81 4.21
CA TYR A 68 1.08 5.36 4.94
C TYR A 68 0.17 6.18 4.04
N ASN A 69 0.72 7.16 3.32
CA ASN A 69 -0.04 8.02 2.42
C ASN A 69 -0.69 7.22 1.29
N LEU A 70 0.03 6.30 0.67
CA LEU A 70 -0.48 5.47 -0.42
C LEU A 70 -1.63 4.56 0.04
N VAL A 71 -1.51 3.92 1.20
CA VAL A 71 -2.58 3.10 1.80
C VAL A 71 -3.80 3.96 2.12
N LYS A 72 -3.58 5.07 2.82
CA LYS A 72 -4.66 5.98 3.26
C LYS A 72 -5.51 6.49 2.10
N HIS A 73 -4.91 6.66 0.94
CA HIS A 73 -5.58 7.16 -0.27
C HIS A 73 -5.93 6.08 -1.29
N GLY A 74 -5.87 4.79 -0.89
CA GLY A 74 -6.36 3.67 -1.70
C GLY A 74 -5.48 3.31 -2.90
N PHE A 75 -4.21 3.74 -2.93
CA PHE A 75 -3.29 3.42 -4.03
C PHE A 75 -3.13 1.91 -4.24
N TYR A 76 -3.09 1.14 -3.14
CA TYR A 76 -2.86 -0.29 -3.21
C TYR A 76 -4.12 -1.12 -3.50
N ASP A 77 -5.31 -0.51 -3.56
CA ASP A 77 -6.52 -1.22 -3.93
C ASP A 77 -6.44 -1.73 -5.37
N GLY A 78 -6.67 -3.01 -5.59
CA GLY A 78 -6.54 -3.67 -6.89
C GLY A 78 -5.11 -4.01 -7.32
N VAL A 79 -4.08 -3.63 -6.56
CA VAL A 79 -2.68 -3.94 -6.85
C VAL A 79 -2.43 -5.44 -6.76
N ARG A 80 -1.66 -5.98 -7.73
CA ARG A 80 -1.29 -7.39 -7.81
C ARG A 80 0.14 -7.63 -7.39
N PHE A 81 0.38 -8.79 -6.77
CA PHE A 81 1.74 -9.28 -6.54
C PHE A 81 2.23 -9.94 -7.83
N PHE A 82 2.79 -9.12 -8.71
CA PHE A 82 3.12 -9.51 -10.08
C PHE A 82 4.42 -10.32 -10.21
N ARG A 83 5.27 -10.32 -9.17
CA ARG A 83 6.53 -11.07 -9.15
C ARG A 83 6.64 -11.82 -7.83
N VAL A 84 6.38 -13.12 -7.89
CA VAL A 84 6.46 -14.03 -6.75
C VAL A 84 7.53 -15.06 -7.05
N ILE A 85 8.60 -15.06 -6.24
CA ILE A 85 9.72 -15.99 -6.37
C ILE A 85 9.82 -16.80 -5.08
N PRO A 86 9.43 -18.08 -5.12
CA PRO A 86 9.50 -18.95 -3.94
C PRO A 86 10.90 -18.98 -3.31
N GLY A 87 10.96 -18.92 -1.98
CA GLY A 87 12.23 -18.87 -1.24
C GLY A 87 12.95 -17.52 -1.29
N PHE A 88 12.41 -16.52 -2.00
CA PHE A 88 12.98 -15.18 -2.06
C PHE A 88 11.99 -14.12 -1.60
N MET A 89 11.04 -13.69 -2.44
CA MET A 89 10.09 -12.62 -2.06
C MET A 89 8.82 -12.61 -2.94
N ALA A 90 7.78 -11.92 -2.46
CA ALA A 90 6.59 -11.52 -3.24
C ALA A 90 6.58 -10.00 -3.42
N GLN A 91 6.62 -9.54 -4.68
CA GLN A 91 6.68 -8.12 -5.07
C GLN A 91 5.39 -7.67 -5.74
N GLY A 92 4.87 -6.53 -5.29
CA GLY A 92 3.73 -5.82 -5.86
C GLY A 92 3.92 -4.30 -5.75
N GLY A 93 2.86 -3.51 -5.98
CA GLY A 93 2.90 -2.06 -5.78
C GLY A 93 2.95 -1.24 -7.06
N MET A 94 2.63 -1.85 -8.19
CA MET A 94 2.26 -1.12 -9.40
C MET A 94 0.75 -0.96 -9.44
N ASN A 95 0.27 0.29 -9.58
CA ASN A 95 -1.16 0.57 -9.58
C ASN A 95 -1.83 0.01 -10.85
N GLY A 96 -3.02 -0.55 -10.70
CA GLY A 96 -3.77 -1.14 -11.81
C GLY A 96 -4.37 -0.14 -12.79
N ASP A 97 -4.44 1.15 -12.46
CA ASP A 97 -4.78 2.25 -13.36
C ASP A 97 -3.49 2.80 -14.01
N PRO A 98 -3.33 2.70 -15.34
CA PRO A 98 -2.15 3.20 -16.04
C PRO A 98 -1.90 4.70 -15.85
N ALA A 99 -2.94 5.51 -15.69
CA ALA A 99 -2.79 6.95 -15.49
C ALA A 99 -2.17 7.25 -14.12
N ILE A 100 -2.62 6.56 -13.08
CA ILE A 100 -2.04 6.65 -11.73
C ILE A 100 -0.63 6.05 -11.71
N GLN A 101 -0.43 4.89 -12.34
CA GLN A 101 0.89 4.22 -12.40
C GLN A 101 1.95 5.11 -13.05
N LYS A 102 1.64 5.80 -14.16
CA LYS A 102 2.58 6.70 -14.84
C LYS A 102 3.04 7.86 -13.96
N ILE A 103 2.13 8.40 -13.13
CA ILE A 103 2.44 9.48 -12.18
C ILE A 103 3.35 8.96 -11.06
N TRP A 104 2.95 7.89 -10.40
CA TRP A 104 3.61 7.39 -9.21
C TRP A 104 4.87 6.58 -9.48
N GLY A 105 4.96 5.90 -10.62
CA GLY A 105 6.15 5.16 -11.03
C GLY A 105 7.39 6.04 -11.25
N ARG A 106 7.21 7.36 -11.38
CA ARG A 106 8.28 8.36 -11.51
C ARG A 106 8.43 9.26 -10.28
N ASN A 107 7.56 9.09 -9.27
CA ASN A 107 7.59 9.88 -8.03
C ASN A 107 8.44 9.15 -6.97
N ASN A 108 9.74 9.26 -7.12
CA ASN A 108 10.70 8.60 -6.25
C ASN A 108 10.82 9.29 -4.89
N ILE A 109 11.28 8.53 -3.90
CA ILE A 109 11.73 9.01 -2.59
C ILE A 109 13.22 8.73 -2.42
N ASN A 110 13.87 9.55 -1.58
CA ASN A 110 15.27 9.31 -1.20
C ASN A 110 15.41 7.98 -0.45
N ASP A 111 16.60 7.40 -0.51
CA ASP A 111 16.89 6.17 0.23
C ASP A 111 16.90 6.42 1.74
N ASP A 112 16.32 5.51 2.50
CA ASP A 112 16.49 5.42 3.95
C ASP A 112 17.74 4.58 4.27
N PRO A 113 18.44 4.84 5.38
CA PRO A 113 19.49 3.94 5.85
C PRO A 113 18.89 2.58 6.25
N VAL A 114 19.65 1.51 6.01
CA VAL A 114 19.24 0.15 6.40
C VAL A 114 19.46 -0.02 7.91
N LYS A 115 18.39 0.02 8.70
CA LYS A 115 18.40 -0.20 10.15
C LYS A 115 18.00 -1.62 10.56
N GLN A 116 17.31 -2.33 9.67
CA GLN A 116 16.86 -3.71 9.89
C GLN A 116 17.33 -4.59 8.74
N SER A 117 17.61 -5.86 9.03
CA SER A 117 17.93 -6.85 8.00
C SER A 117 16.64 -7.34 7.32
N ASN A 118 16.75 -7.72 6.04
CA ASN A 118 15.66 -8.28 5.24
C ASN A 118 15.35 -9.73 5.66
N LYS A 119 14.74 -9.91 6.82
CA LYS A 119 14.34 -11.20 7.37
C LYS A 119 13.01 -11.67 6.75
N ARG A 120 12.71 -12.97 6.88
CA ARG A 120 11.39 -13.49 6.50
C ARG A 120 10.26 -12.68 7.14
N GLY A 121 9.25 -12.32 6.35
CA GLY A 121 8.11 -11.53 6.76
C GLY A 121 8.35 -10.00 6.73
N PHE A 122 9.60 -9.54 6.63
CA PHE A 122 9.88 -8.10 6.55
C PHE A 122 9.46 -7.54 5.20
N VAL A 123 8.98 -6.28 5.24
CA VAL A 123 8.44 -5.55 4.10
C VAL A 123 9.36 -4.40 3.74
N THR A 124 9.73 -4.33 2.48
CA THR A 124 10.76 -3.42 1.97
C THR A 124 10.32 -2.80 0.65
N PHE A 125 10.70 -1.53 0.41
CA PHE A 125 10.49 -0.94 -0.92
C PHE A 125 11.48 -1.53 -1.93
N ALA A 126 10.96 -1.91 -3.11
CA ALA A 126 11.79 -2.24 -4.25
C ALA A 126 12.43 -0.97 -4.84
N LYS A 127 13.63 -1.12 -5.36
CA LYS A 127 14.39 -0.07 -6.06
C LYS A 127 15.19 -0.67 -7.21
N THR A 128 15.70 0.17 -8.09
CA THR A 128 16.69 -0.20 -9.10
C THR A 128 18.11 -0.13 -8.50
N GLY A 129 19.14 -0.39 -9.32
CA GLY A 129 20.52 -0.17 -8.91
C GLY A 129 20.91 1.31 -8.70
N ALA A 130 20.08 2.25 -9.17
CA ALA A 130 20.31 3.68 -8.94
C ALA A 130 19.92 4.10 -7.52
N PRO A 131 20.63 5.06 -6.91
CA PRO A 131 20.21 5.65 -5.65
C PRO A 131 18.88 6.42 -5.80
N ASN A 132 18.12 6.52 -4.72
CA ASN A 132 16.86 7.27 -4.66
C ASN A 132 15.84 6.86 -5.74
N SER A 133 15.74 5.55 -6.01
CA SER A 133 14.87 5.00 -7.07
C SER A 133 13.62 4.27 -6.52
N ARG A 134 13.39 4.33 -5.21
CA ARG A 134 12.16 3.80 -4.59
C ARG A 134 10.96 4.66 -4.95
N SER A 135 9.85 4.05 -5.38
CA SER A 135 8.60 4.78 -5.69
C SER A 135 7.39 4.24 -4.94
N THR A 136 6.79 3.15 -5.42
CA THR A 136 5.57 2.56 -4.86
C THR A 136 5.64 1.05 -4.69
N GLN A 137 6.57 0.39 -5.36
CA GLN A 137 6.68 -1.06 -5.32
C GLN A 137 7.28 -1.52 -3.99
N ILE A 138 6.66 -2.54 -3.41
CA ILE A 138 7.09 -3.17 -2.17
C ILE A 138 7.25 -4.67 -2.38
N PHE A 139 8.04 -5.30 -1.53
CA PHE A 139 8.10 -6.75 -1.46
C PHE A 139 8.06 -7.27 -0.01
N ILE A 140 7.54 -8.48 0.15
CA ILE A 140 7.52 -9.24 1.39
C ILE A 140 8.55 -10.36 1.26
N ASN A 141 9.49 -10.44 2.17
CA ASN A 141 10.54 -11.45 2.16
C ASN A 141 9.99 -12.84 2.54
N TYR A 142 10.27 -13.87 1.73
CA TYR A 142 9.96 -15.26 2.06
C TYR A 142 11.05 -15.94 2.91
N ALA A 143 12.25 -15.41 2.87
CA ALA A 143 13.42 -15.96 3.56
C ALA A 143 14.25 -14.84 4.20
N ASN A 144 15.36 -15.20 4.85
CA ASN A 144 16.35 -14.25 5.31
C ASN A 144 17.24 -13.83 4.13
N ASN A 145 16.97 -12.66 3.57
CA ASN A 145 17.63 -12.10 2.40
C ASN A 145 18.66 -11.02 2.81
N ALA A 146 19.52 -11.33 3.78
CA ALA A 146 20.49 -10.37 4.34
C ALA A 146 21.46 -9.77 3.30
N ASN A 147 21.64 -10.43 2.15
CA ASN A 147 22.39 -9.90 1.01
C ASN A 147 21.80 -8.62 0.43
N LEU A 148 20.51 -8.34 0.67
CA LEU A 148 19.84 -7.11 0.23
C LEU A 148 20.23 -5.91 1.11
N ASP A 149 20.69 -6.14 2.35
CA ASP A 149 21.01 -5.07 3.30
C ASP A 149 22.18 -4.21 2.77
N ALA A 150 23.24 -4.84 2.28
CA ALA A 150 24.40 -4.17 1.69
C ALA A 150 24.05 -3.43 0.37
N GLN A 151 22.91 -3.77 -0.26
CA GLN A 151 22.41 -3.12 -1.47
C GLN A 151 21.49 -1.93 -1.17
N GLY A 152 21.29 -1.60 0.13
CA GLY A 152 20.48 -0.47 0.57
C GLY A 152 18.97 -0.70 0.52
N PHE A 153 18.52 -1.95 0.58
CA PHE A 153 17.10 -2.26 0.74
C PHE A 153 16.72 -2.16 2.22
N ALA A 154 16.07 -1.06 2.60
CA ALA A 154 15.71 -0.75 3.98
C ALA A 154 14.28 -1.23 4.31
N PRO A 155 14.10 -2.25 5.16
CA PRO A 155 12.79 -2.66 5.66
C PRO A 155 12.13 -1.53 6.46
N PHE A 156 10.81 -1.38 6.29
CA PHE A 156 10.00 -0.39 7.02
C PHE A 156 8.92 -1.00 7.91
N GLY A 157 8.67 -2.31 7.77
CA GLY A 157 7.67 -3.02 8.54
C GLY A 157 7.82 -4.53 8.42
N GLU A 158 6.92 -5.25 9.07
CA GLU A 158 6.89 -6.72 9.09
C GLU A 158 5.46 -7.26 9.06
N VAL A 159 5.26 -8.41 8.47
CA VAL A 159 4.00 -9.16 8.52
C VAL A 159 3.86 -9.77 9.92
N ILE A 160 2.87 -9.32 10.68
CA ILE A 160 2.57 -9.82 12.03
C ILE A 160 1.43 -10.84 12.04
N SER A 161 0.69 -10.97 10.92
CA SER A 161 -0.36 -11.98 10.74
C SER A 161 -0.57 -12.25 9.26
N GLY A 162 -0.84 -13.51 8.90
CA GLY A 162 -1.13 -13.92 7.52
C GLY A 162 0.10 -14.25 6.69
N MET A 163 1.26 -14.54 7.29
CA MET A 163 2.44 -14.97 6.52
C MET A 163 2.19 -16.28 5.78
N GLU A 164 1.37 -17.18 6.35
CA GLU A 164 0.89 -18.41 5.71
C GLU A 164 -0.04 -18.15 4.51
N VAL A 165 -0.66 -16.97 4.44
CA VAL A 165 -1.41 -16.50 3.28
C VAL A 165 -0.45 -16.00 2.21
N VAL A 166 0.58 -15.24 2.59
CA VAL A 166 1.62 -14.76 1.67
C VAL A 166 2.36 -15.93 1.02
N ASP A 167 2.63 -17.01 1.74
CA ASP A 167 3.28 -18.22 1.23
C ASP A 167 2.48 -18.90 0.09
N LYS A 168 1.18 -18.63 0.00
CA LYS A 168 0.28 -19.17 -1.04
C LYS A 168 0.07 -18.25 -2.23
N PHE A 169 0.76 -17.12 -2.30
CA PHE A 169 0.64 -16.23 -3.45
C PHE A 169 1.09 -16.93 -4.73
N GLU A 170 0.31 -16.75 -5.79
CA GLU A 170 0.56 -17.42 -7.07
C GLU A 170 1.87 -16.96 -7.69
N ALA A 171 2.73 -17.93 -7.98
CA ALA A 171 4.01 -17.73 -8.66
C ALA A 171 3.91 -18.15 -10.13
N TYR A 172 4.11 -17.23 -11.04
CA TYR A 172 4.21 -17.53 -12.47
C TYR A 172 5.66 -17.74 -12.89
N LYS A 173 5.90 -18.76 -13.71
CA LYS A 173 7.23 -19.04 -14.27
C LYS A 173 7.75 -17.85 -15.08
N ASN A 174 6.87 -17.25 -15.89
CA ASN A 174 7.16 -16.04 -16.65
C ASN A 174 6.59 -14.84 -15.89
N VAL A 175 7.46 -14.00 -15.36
CA VAL A 175 7.07 -12.78 -14.63
C VAL A 175 6.44 -11.77 -15.59
N PRO A 176 5.31 -11.14 -15.24
CA PRO A 176 4.71 -10.06 -16.03
C PRO A 176 5.68 -8.94 -16.38
N ASP A 177 5.58 -8.45 -17.61
CA ASP A 177 6.36 -7.30 -18.06
C ASP A 177 5.89 -6.00 -17.40
N GLN A 178 6.78 -5.29 -16.73
CA GLN A 178 6.44 -4.06 -15.99
C GLN A 178 6.12 -2.88 -16.91
N GLY A 179 6.64 -2.88 -18.14
CA GLY A 179 6.28 -1.90 -19.17
C GLY A 179 4.81 -2.08 -19.59
N LEU A 180 4.38 -3.32 -19.80
CA LEU A 180 2.98 -3.63 -20.10
C LEU A 180 2.06 -3.35 -18.88
N ILE A 181 2.51 -3.62 -17.66
CA ILE A 181 1.75 -3.20 -16.46
C ILE A 181 1.59 -1.68 -16.44
N THR A 182 2.63 -0.92 -16.76
CA THR A 182 2.56 0.54 -16.82
C THR A 182 1.65 1.04 -17.95
N ALA A 183 1.61 0.34 -19.08
CA ALA A 183 0.83 0.73 -20.26
C ALA A 183 -0.66 0.34 -20.18
N GLU A 184 -0.95 -0.88 -19.70
CA GLU A 184 -2.28 -1.49 -19.75
C GLU A 184 -2.87 -1.77 -18.35
N GLY A 185 -2.05 -1.71 -17.30
CA GLY A 185 -2.48 -1.91 -15.91
C GLY A 185 -3.08 -3.29 -15.64
N ASN A 186 -4.17 -3.29 -14.87
CA ASN A 186 -4.85 -4.53 -14.50
C ASN A 186 -5.52 -5.23 -15.70
N ALA A 187 -5.80 -4.56 -16.81
CA ALA A 187 -6.34 -5.21 -18.01
C ALA A 187 -5.37 -6.26 -18.56
N TYR A 188 -4.08 -5.90 -18.66
CA TYR A 188 -3.02 -6.85 -19.02
C TYR A 188 -2.92 -8.00 -18.02
N LEU A 189 -2.83 -7.69 -16.71
CA LEU A 189 -2.64 -8.71 -15.69
C LEU A 189 -3.85 -9.65 -15.55
N GLN A 190 -5.07 -9.17 -15.77
CA GLN A 190 -6.26 -10.01 -15.76
C GLN A 190 -6.34 -10.95 -16.96
N ARG A 191 -5.94 -10.45 -18.15
CA ARG A 191 -5.95 -11.22 -19.37
C ARG A 191 -4.90 -12.36 -19.35
N ASP A 192 -3.66 -12.04 -19.00
CA ASP A 192 -2.53 -12.93 -19.20
C ASP A 192 -2.08 -13.65 -17.91
N TYR A 193 -2.42 -13.08 -16.72
CA TYR A 193 -2.03 -13.58 -15.40
C TYR A 193 -3.20 -13.59 -14.40
N PRO A 194 -4.34 -14.23 -14.73
CA PRO A 194 -5.59 -14.10 -13.95
C PRO A 194 -5.50 -14.62 -12.51
N LYS A 195 -4.58 -15.53 -12.21
CA LYS A 195 -4.42 -16.14 -10.88
C LYS A 195 -3.55 -15.33 -9.91
N LEU A 196 -2.91 -14.24 -10.37
CA LEU A 196 -2.10 -13.40 -9.48
C LEU A 196 -2.93 -12.94 -8.27
N THR A 197 -2.36 -13.13 -7.08
CA THR A 197 -2.96 -12.58 -5.86
C THR A 197 -2.99 -11.07 -5.93
N PHE A 198 -4.13 -10.48 -5.57
CA PHE A 198 -4.32 -9.03 -5.55
C PHE A 198 -4.89 -8.54 -4.22
N ILE A 199 -4.64 -7.28 -3.92
CA ILE A 199 -5.17 -6.58 -2.76
C ILE A 199 -6.56 -6.06 -3.12
N LYS A 200 -7.62 -6.61 -2.48
CA LYS A 200 -8.99 -6.10 -2.63
C LYS A 200 -9.12 -4.73 -1.99
N LYS A 201 -8.53 -4.60 -0.80
CA LYS A 201 -8.53 -3.36 -0.01
C LYS A 201 -7.30 -3.31 0.89
N ALA A 202 -6.67 -2.14 0.96
CA ALA A 202 -5.65 -1.82 1.96
C ALA A 202 -6.18 -0.77 2.92
N THR A 203 -6.09 -1.01 4.24
CA THR A 203 -6.60 -0.11 5.27
C THR A 203 -5.60 0.05 6.41
N ILE A 204 -5.53 1.27 6.97
CA ILE A 204 -4.82 1.53 8.21
C ILE A 204 -5.73 1.10 9.36
N GLU A 205 -5.26 0.17 10.19
CA GLU A 205 -5.96 -0.22 11.42
C GLU A 205 -5.61 0.76 12.55
N LYS A 206 -6.63 1.04 13.36
CA LYS A 206 -6.49 1.89 14.56
C LYS A 206 -5.81 1.13 15.70
#